data_2f5df77b490419c4259538401d27580a
#
_entry.id   2f5df77b490419c4259538401d27580a
#
_cell.length_a   1.000
_cell.length_b   1.000
_cell.length_c   1.000
_cell.angle_alpha   90.00
_cell.angle_beta   90.00
_cell.angle_gamma   90.00
#
_symmetry.space_group_name_H-M   'P 1'
#
loop_
_entity.id
_entity.type
_entity.pdbx_description
1 polymer ?
#
loop_
_entity_poly.entity_id
_entity_poly.type
_entity_poly.pdbx_seq_one_letter_code
_entity_poly.pdbx_strand_id
1 'polypeptide(L)'
;MVEPLCNKKAAMIFQELKVECETLFEFKIRNAIPIHRGWLNLKWKLETDAGSFVLKQYNKERYKMYNQELLIQALQQQQRLHNNGISCPKLLTYKNNVMHISKNNERFIVLEHKEGNLISPGKLNEKEIYSLGKAIGQMHDLLNDGSLIEGEKPKFVPPTKENRLKHWEDKRREAEQLGKEHILSHIILQQEATQLVNIDQFYNSKKGWVHRDLWVDNFLFHNDEVSAILDFDRMDYDYVELDIGRAVISCALHDGVLNKSLVASFLAGYRNKLDIPVGSIVRAIQMLWYMESTWWIHANMDQHSVPPSRFADEMSWIAKNYGVLQKMLADL
;
A
#
# COMPACT_ATOMS: atom_id res chain seq x y z
N MET A 1 -11.84 19.04 -20.59
CA MET A 1 -10.85 19.71 -21.47
C MET A 1 -9.47 19.88 -20.80
N VAL A 2 -9.03 18.98 -19.91
CA VAL A 2 -7.70 19.03 -19.27
C VAL A 2 -6.72 18.00 -19.86
N GLU A 3 -7.21 17.02 -20.63
CA GLU A 3 -6.39 15.92 -21.18
C GLU A 3 -5.28 16.30 -22.21
N PRO A 4 -5.46 17.24 -23.16
CA PRO A 4 -4.42 17.46 -24.18
C PRO A 4 -3.16 18.15 -23.66
N LEU A 5 -3.27 19.02 -22.64
CA LEU A 5 -2.14 19.72 -22.03
C LEU A 5 -1.33 18.81 -21.11
N CYS A 6 -2.01 17.90 -20.38
CA CYS A 6 -1.38 16.91 -19.53
C CYS A 6 -0.54 15.91 -20.36
N ASN A 7 -1.06 15.47 -21.52
CA ASN A 7 -0.36 14.57 -22.42
C ASN A 7 0.89 15.19 -23.07
N LYS A 8 0.85 16.48 -23.44
CA LYS A 8 2.04 17.17 -23.99
C LYS A 8 3.16 17.27 -22.97
N LYS A 9 2.83 17.66 -21.70
CA LYS A 9 3.82 17.76 -20.64
C LYS A 9 4.44 16.41 -20.30
N ALA A 10 3.63 15.35 -20.21
CA ALA A 10 4.12 14.00 -19.98
C ALA A 10 5.06 13.50 -21.08
N ALA A 11 4.73 13.82 -22.37
CA ALA A 11 5.58 13.48 -23.50
C ALA A 11 6.93 14.21 -23.45
N MET A 12 6.95 15.50 -23.10
CA MET A 12 8.20 16.27 -22.96
C MET A 12 9.09 15.70 -21.83
N ILE A 13 8.50 15.41 -20.66
CA ILE A 13 9.21 14.77 -19.55
C ILE A 13 9.77 13.43 -20.01
N PHE A 14 8.98 12.61 -20.69
CA PHE A 14 9.45 11.31 -21.18
C PHE A 14 10.66 11.43 -22.11
N GLN A 15 10.63 12.35 -23.07
CA GLN A 15 11.76 12.54 -24.02
C GLN A 15 13.05 12.91 -23.28
N GLU A 16 12.97 13.77 -22.28
CA GLU A 16 14.12 14.11 -21.44
C GLU A 16 14.63 12.88 -20.68
N LEU A 17 13.73 12.17 -19.96
CA LEU A 17 14.10 11.00 -19.17
C LEU A 17 14.60 9.83 -20.01
N LYS A 18 14.12 9.70 -21.26
CA LYS A 18 14.63 8.72 -22.22
C LYS A 18 16.12 8.91 -22.45
N VAL A 19 16.55 10.14 -22.77
CA VAL A 19 17.96 10.45 -22.99
C VAL A 19 18.82 10.17 -21.74
N GLU A 20 18.32 10.56 -20.57
CA GLU A 20 19.01 10.30 -19.30
C GLU A 20 19.14 8.79 -19.03
N CYS A 21 18.07 8.02 -19.20
CA CYS A 21 18.11 6.56 -19.02
C CYS A 21 19.10 5.88 -19.97
N GLU A 22 19.07 6.21 -21.27
CA GLU A 22 19.98 5.66 -22.27
C GLU A 22 21.44 6.01 -21.97
N THR A 23 21.69 7.18 -21.39
CA THR A 23 23.03 7.62 -21.00
C THR A 23 23.53 6.95 -19.71
N LEU A 24 22.67 6.88 -18.68
CA LEU A 24 23.06 6.34 -17.38
C LEU A 24 23.23 4.83 -17.36
N PHE A 25 22.38 4.13 -18.12
CA PHE A 25 22.29 2.66 -18.07
C PHE A 25 22.81 1.95 -19.32
N GLU A 26 23.29 2.72 -20.30
CA GLU A 26 23.96 2.19 -21.51
C GLU A 26 23.09 1.23 -22.33
N PHE A 27 21.76 1.39 -22.34
CA PHE A 27 20.82 0.64 -23.16
C PHE A 27 20.10 1.57 -24.16
N LYS A 28 19.44 0.98 -25.17
CA LYS A 28 18.61 1.71 -26.12
C LYS A 28 17.13 1.39 -25.94
N ILE A 29 16.31 2.43 -25.72
CA ILE A 29 14.87 2.29 -25.62
C ILE A 29 14.27 2.16 -27.02
N ARG A 30 13.71 0.98 -27.32
CA ARG A 30 13.07 0.66 -28.60
C ARG A 30 11.60 1.07 -28.60
N ASN A 31 10.93 0.87 -27.46
CA ASN A 31 9.52 1.19 -27.29
C ASN A 31 9.24 1.62 -25.84
N ALA A 32 8.21 2.46 -25.66
CA ALA A 32 7.80 2.91 -24.34
C ALA A 32 6.27 3.00 -24.28
N ILE A 33 5.67 2.28 -23.34
CA ILE A 33 4.23 2.18 -23.18
C ILE A 33 3.84 2.88 -21.88
N PRO A 34 3.03 3.95 -21.89
CA PRO A 34 2.56 4.61 -20.70
C PRO A 34 1.78 3.66 -19.78
N ILE A 35 2.03 3.72 -18.48
CA ILE A 35 1.28 3.00 -17.46
C ILE A 35 0.38 4.00 -16.75
N HIS A 36 -0.92 3.97 -17.04
CA HIS A 36 -1.92 4.90 -16.49
C HIS A 36 -2.40 4.52 -15.07
N ARG A 37 -1.65 3.69 -14.37
CA ARG A 37 -1.93 3.27 -13.00
C ARG A 37 -1.19 4.13 -11.99
N GLY A 38 -1.93 4.58 -10.96
CA GLY A 38 -1.39 5.46 -9.92
C GLY A 38 -1.75 6.93 -10.16
N TRP A 39 -1.65 7.74 -9.08
CA TRP A 39 -2.37 9.01 -9.02
C TRP A 39 -1.66 10.21 -9.62
N LEU A 40 -0.34 10.30 -9.50
CA LEU A 40 0.37 11.52 -9.88
C LEU A 40 1.75 11.26 -10.51
N ASN A 41 2.37 10.11 -10.24
CA ASN A 41 3.67 9.78 -10.80
C ASN A 41 3.50 9.23 -12.21
N LEU A 42 4.27 9.75 -13.15
CA LEU A 42 4.29 9.21 -14.50
C LEU A 42 5.07 7.89 -14.52
N LYS A 43 4.57 6.93 -15.26
CA LYS A 43 5.21 5.61 -15.39
C LYS A 43 5.16 5.14 -16.84
N TRP A 44 6.24 4.48 -17.29
CA TRP A 44 6.31 3.84 -18.60
C TRP A 44 6.95 2.47 -18.48
N LYS A 45 6.39 1.49 -19.17
CA LYS A 45 7.09 0.24 -19.47
C LYS A 45 8.03 0.55 -20.64
N LEU A 46 9.31 0.26 -20.45
CA LEU A 46 10.36 0.41 -21.45
C LEU A 46 10.73 -0.96 -22.01
N GLU A 47 10.78 -1.06 -23.33
CA GLU A 47 11.35 -2.21 -24.04
C GLU A 47 12.70 -1.76 -24.61
N THR A 48 13.77 -2.40 -24.14
CA THR A 48 15.15 -2.02 -24.50
C THR A 48 15.91 -3.18 -25.12
N ASP A 49 17.14 -2.96 -25.55
CA ASP A 49 18.07 -4.02 -25.98
C ASP A 49 18.68 -4.80 -24.80
N ALA A 50 18.53 -4.29 -23.57
CA ALA A 50 19.00 -4.96 -22.34
C ALA A 50 17.86 -5.62 -21.53
N GLY A 51 16.61 -5.62 -22.04
CA GLY A 51 15.44 -6.17 -21.36
C GLY A 51 14.30 -5.17 -21.20
N SER A 52 13.34 -5.52 -20.36
CA SER A 52 12.17 -4.70 -20.06
C SER A 52 12.30 -4.04 -18.69
N PHE A 53 11.98 -2.75 -18.61
CA PHE A 53 12.06 -1.95 -17.38
C PHE A 53 10.80 -1.13 -17.17
N VAL A 54 10.66 -0.56 -15.97
CA VAL A 54 9.65 0.44 -15.65
C VAL A 54 10.37 1.71 -15.24
N LEU A 55 10.13 2.79 -15.99
CA LEU A 55 10.54 4.14 -15.62
C LEU A 55 9.42 4.78 -14.79
N LYS A 56 9.73 5.23 -13.57
CA LYS A 56 8.82 5.95 -12.68
C LYS A 56 9.38 7.34 -12.42
N GLN A 57 8.65 8.37 -12.86
CA GLN A 57 8.96 9.77 -12.56
C GLN A 57 8.14 10.23 -11.36
N TYR A 58 8.78 10.89 -10.42
CA TYR A 58 8.13 11.48 -9.26
C TYR A 58 7.60 12.87 -9.58
N ASN A 59 6.30 13.06 -9.47
CA ASN A 59 5.69 14.38 -9.63
C ASN A 59 6.32 15.38 -8.64
N LYS A 60 6.76 16.54 -9.14
CA LYS A 60 7.51 17.52 -8.34
C LYS A 60 6.77 18.02 -7.11
N GLU A 61 5.47 18.26 -7.24
CA GLU A 61 4.66 18.77 -6.11
C GLU A 61 4.43 17.67 -5.06
N ARG A 62 4.15 16.45 -5.51
CA ARG A 62 4.02 15.29 -4.62
C ARG A 62 5.35 14.97 -3.94
N TYR A 63 6.47 15.09 -4.66
CA TYR A 63 7.79 14.81 -4.11
C TYR A 63 8.14 15.72 -2.92
N LYS A 64 7.69 16.98 -2.93
CA LYS A 64 7.86 17.90 -1.80
C LYS A 64 7.14 17.44 -0.52
N MET A 65 6.12 16.58 -0.65
CA MET A 65 5.35 16.05 0.49
C MET A 65 6.02 14.81 1.13
N TYR A 66 6.99 14.19 0.43
CA TYR A 66 7.74 13.07 1.00
C TYR A 66 8.83 13.56 1.96
N ASN A 67 9.08 12.77 3.01
CA ASN A 67 10.39 12.81 3.64
C ASN A 67 11.38 12.15 2.65
N GLN A 68 12.26 12.99 2.07
CA GLN A 68 13.14 12.56 0.98
C GLN A 68 14.16 11.52 1.44
N GLU A 69 14.66 11.62 2.67
CA GLU A 69 15.60 10.67 3.25
C GLU A 69 14.93 9.29 3.43
N LEU A 70 13.72 9.26 3.99
CA LEU A 70 12.96 8.03 4.13
C LEU A 70 12.61 7.40 2.78
N LEU A 71 12.28 8.19 1.76
CA LEU A 71 12.02 7.67 0.43
C LEU A 71 13.26 7.01 -0.17
N ILE A 72 14.43 7.64 -0.06
CA ILE A 72 15.69 7.04 -0.52
C ILE A 72 16.01 5.77 0.27
N GLN A 73 15.83 5.80 1.59
CA GLN A 73 15.99 4.61 2.44
C GLN A 73 15.04 3.49 2.01
N ALA A 74 13.76 3.78 1.75
CA ALA A 74 12.78 2.81 1.28
C ALA A 74 13.23 2.14 -0.03
N LEU A 75 13.70 2.93 -1.00
CA LEU A 75 14.23 2.41 -2.27
C LEU A 75 15.50 1.57 -2.07
N GLN A 76 16.40 1.98 -1.19
CA GLN A 76 17.58 1.18 -0.84
C GLN A 76 17.20 -0.14 -0.18
N GLN A 77 16.18 -0.13 0.70
CA GLN A 77 15.66 -1.35 1.29
C GLN A 77 14.94 -2.24 0.27
N GLN A 78 14.20 -1.69 -0.66
CA GLN A 78 13.67 -2.48 -1.79
C GLN A 78 14.80 -3.20 -2.54
N GLN A 79 15.91 -2.51 -2.83
CA GLN A 79 17.07 -3.12 -3.48
C GLN A 79 17.70 -4.21 -2.61
N ARG A 80 17.81 -3.99 -1.30
CA ARG A 80 18.31 -5.00 -0.36
C ARG A 80 17.39 -6.22 -0.29
N LEU A 81 16.09 -6.01 -0.20
CA LEU A 81 15.08 -7.08 -0.20
C LEU A 81 15.19 -7.93 -1.48
N HIS A 82 15.30 -7.28 -2.64
CA HIS A 82 15.51 -7.97 -3.91
C HIS A 82 16.78 -8.83 -3.89
N ASN A 83 17.89 -8.28 -3.42
CA ASN A 83 19.17 -8.99 -3.35
C ASN A 83 19.15 -10.19 -2.38
N ASN A 84 18.22 -10.19 -1.42
CA ASN A 84 17.97 -11.30 -0.49
C ASN A 84 16.82 -12.23 -0.93
N GLY A 85 16.41 -12.15 -2.20
CA GLY A 85 15.46 -13.10 -2.79
C GLY A 85 13.98 -12.78 -2.56
N ILE A 86 13.65 -11.60 -2.04
CA ILE A 86 12.25 -11.15 -2.01
C ILE A 86 11.78 -10.83 -3.41
N SER A 87 10.58 -11.32 -3.74
CA SER A 87 9.91 -11.04 -5.02
C SER A 87 9.50 -9.56 -5.07
N CYS A 88 10.41 -8.68 -5.50
CA CYS A 88 10.16 -7.27 -5.77
C CYS A 88 11.03 -6.79 -6.94
N PRO A 89 10.68 -5.70 -7.63
CA PRO A 89 11.48 -5.19 -8.73
C PRO A 89 12.86 -4.73 -8.27
N LYS A 90 13.91 -5.16 -8.99
CA LYS A 90 15.26 -4.61 -8.84
C LYS A 90 15.28 -3.16 -9.32
N LEU A 91 15.93 -2.27 -8.56
CA LEU A 91 16.24 -0.93 -9.04
C LEU A 91 17.54 -0.93 -9.85
N LEU A 92 17.57 -0.19 -10.94
CA LEU A 92 18.80 0.13 -11.63
C LEU A 92 19.49 1.26 -10.88
N THR A 93 20.77 1.07 -10.60
CA THR A 93 21.58 2.06 -9.86
C THR A 93 22.68 2.62 -10.75
N TYR A 94 23.01 3.89 -10.56
CA TYR A 94 24.18 4.52 -11.16
C TYR A 94 25.00 5.18 -10.06
N LYS A 95 26.29 4.83 -9.94
CA LYS A 95 27.19 5.28 -8.87
C LYS A 95 26.57 5.10 -7.47
N ASN A 96 25.93 3.95 -7.25
CA ASN A 96 25.22 3.56 -6.01
C ASN A 96 23.97 4.38 -5.68
N ASN A 97 23.54 5.29 -6.56
CA ASN A 97 22.27 6.01 -6.36
C ASN A 97 21.12 5.20 -6.94
N VAL A 98 20.04 5.07 -6.17
CA VAL A 98 18.78 4.42 -6.58
C VAL A 98 17.82 5.39 -7.24
N MET A 99 17.95 6.69 -6.95
CA MET A 99 17.16 7.77 -7.53
C MET A 99 18.05 8.67 -8.38
N HIS A 100 17.56 9.08 -9.54
CA HIS A 100 18.27 9.90 -10.52
C HIS A 100 17.56 11.23 -10.74
N ILE A 101 18.30 12.23 -11.16
CA ILE A 101 17.81 13.58 -11.42
C ILE A 101 18.25 14.02 -12.80
N SER A 102 17.29 14.42 -13.63
CA SER A 102 17.55 14.93 -14.97
C SER A 102 18.01 16.41 -14.98
N LYS A 103 18.41 16.91 -16.15
CA LYS A 103 18.85 18.30 -16.34
C LYS A 103 17.79 19.33 -15.91
N ASN A 104 16.50 19.04 -16.12
CA ASN A 104 15.40 19.91 -15.71
C ASN A 104 14.84 19.55 -14.32
N ASN A 105 15.64 18.85 -13.52
CA ASN A 105 15.29 18.51 -12.14
C ASN A 105 14.07 17.58 -12.01
N GLU A 106 13.87 16.69 -13.01
CA GLU A 106 12.92 15.59 -12.90
C GLU A 106 13.56 14.44 -12.12
N ARG A 107 12.90 13.96 -11.07
CA ARG A 107 13.36 12.82 -10.28
C ARG A 107 12.72 11.54 -10.77
N PHE A 108 13.54 10.52 -10.95
CA PHE A 108 13.06 9.25 -11.48
C PHE A 108 13.86 8.06 -10.94
N ILE A 109 13.21 6.90 -11.02
CA ILE A 109 13.84 5.60 -10.80
C ILE A 109 13.57 4.71 -12.01
N VAL A 110 14.44 3.74 -12.23
CA VAL A 110 14.26 2.68 -13.22
C VAL A 110 14.26 1.35 -12.51
N LEU A 111 13.21 0.57 -12.74
CA LEU A 111 12.96 -0.72 -12.11
C LEU A 111 12.97 -1.82 -13.17
N GLU A 112 13.47 -2.99 -12.84
CA GLU A 112 13.22 -4.19 -13.64
C GLU A 112 11.70 -4.40 -13.80
N HIS A 113 11.25 -4.68 -15.02
CA HIS A 113 9.86 -5.04 -15.24
C HIS A 113 9.63 -6.48 -14.74
N LYS A 114 8.72 -6.64 -13.81
CA LYS A 114 8.30 -7.97 -13.33
C LYS A 114 7.07 -8.44 -14.12
N GLU A 115 7.14 -9.68 -14.57
CA GLU A 115 6.02 -10.35 -15.20
C GLU A 115 5.05 -10.88 -14.14
N GLY A 116 3.78 -10.84 -14.47
CA GLY A 116 2.71 -11.31 -13.60
C GLY A 116 1.39 -10.60 -13.88
N ASN A 117 0.34 -11.16 -13.32
CA ASN A 117 -1.01 -10.64 -13.45
C ASN A 117 -1.43 -9.96 -12.15
N LEU A 118 -2.18 -8.88 -12.31
CA LEU A 118 -2.92 -8.28 -11.22
C LEU A 118 -4.21 -9.05 -11.06
N ILE A 119 -4.52 -9.40 -9.83
CA ILE A 119 -5.76 -10.11 -9.50
C ILE A 119 -6.72 -9.14 -8.82
N SER A 120 -7.97 -9.16 -9.21
CA SER A 120 -8.99 -8.30 -8.62
C SER A 120 -9.22 -8.62 -7.13
N PRO A 121 -9.66 -7.65 -6.32
CA PRO A 121 -9.96 -7.86 -4.91
C PRO A 121 -10.87 -9.08 -4.69
N GLY A 122 -10.54 -9.93 -3.72
CA GLY A 122 -11.28 -11.14 -3.36
C GLY A 122 -11.31 -12.25 -4.40
N LYS A 123 -10.48 -12.16 -5.46
CA LYS A 123 -10.41 -13.18 -6.52
C LYS A 123 -9.14 -14.03 -6.45
N LEU A 124 -8.29 -13.83 -5.45
CA LEU A 124 -7.16 -14.72 -5.19
C LEU A 124 -7.64 -16.11 -4.81
N ASN A 125 -6.88 -17.12 -5.25
CA ASN A 125 -7.05 -18.48 -4.74
C ASN A 125 -6.20 -18.72 -3.47
N GLU A 126 -6.38 -19.89 -2.81
CA GLU A 126 -5.69 -20.21 -1.56
C GLU A 126 -4.16 -20.31 -1.71
N LYS A 127 -3.65 -20.74 -2.86
CA LYS A 127 -2.21 -20.84 -3.10
C LYS A 127 -1.60 -19.46 -3.29
N GLU A 128 -2.25 -18.62 -4.06
CA GLU A 128 -1.82 -17.24 -4.30
C GLU A 128 -1.74 -16.45 -3.00
N ILE A 129 -2.77 -16.52 -2.16
CA ILE A 129 -2.79 -15.78 -0.89
C ILE A 129 -1.85 -16.39 0.16
N TYR A 130 -1.62 -17.71 0.14
CA TYR A 130 -0.59 -18.36 0.94
C TYR A 130 0.81 -17.86 0.53
N SER A 131 1.09 -17.83 -0.77
CA SER A 131 2.35 -17.29 -1.32
C SER A 131 2.54 -15.82 -0.93
N LEU A 132 1.47 -15.03 -0.94
CA LEU A 132 1.49 -13.63 -0.48
C LEU A 132 1.85 -13.53 0.99
N GLY A 133 1.20 -14.30 1.85
CA GLY A 133 1.51 -14.35 3.29
C GLY A 133 2.97 -14.69 3.55
N LYS A 134 3.50 -15.71 2.84
CA LYS A 134 4.90 -16.12 2.92
C LYS A 134 5.85 -14.99 2.47
N ALA A 135 5.58 -14.33 1.36
CA ALA A 135 6.40 -13.25 0.83
C ALA A 135 6.42 -12.03 1.78
N ILE A 136 5.27 -11.65 2.35
CA ILE A 136 5.18 -10.57 3.34
C ILE A 136 5.89 -10.95 4.64
N GLY A 137 5.76 -12.19 5.12
CA GLY A 137 6.49 -12.68 6.30
C GLY A 137 8.00 -12.61 6.10
N GLN A 138 8.50 -13.02 4.94
CA GLN A 138 9.92 -12.93 4.57
C GLN A 138 10.39 -11.47 4.49
N MET A 139 9.58 -10.59 3.91
CA MET A 139 9.87 -9.16 3.82
C MET A 139 9.96 -8.52 5.21
N HIS A 140 9.00 -8.78 6.08
CA HIS A 140 9.00 -8.26 7.46
C HIS A 140 10.18 -8.79 8.29
N ASP A 141 10.55 -10.06 8.12
CA ASP A 141 11.73 -10.66 8.76
C ASP A 141 13.01 -9.91 8.39
N LEU A 142 13.24 -9.70 7.09
CA LEU A 142 14.39 -8.97 6.58
C LEU A 142 14.37 -7.47 6.94
N LEU A 143 13.22 -6.82 6.92
CA LEU A 143 13.13 -5.41 7.30
C LEU A 143 13.43 -5.18 8.79
N ASN A 144 13.23 -6.20 9.64
CA ASN A 144 13.36 -6.12 11.08
C ASN A 144 14.47 -7.03 11.65
N ASP A 145 15.50 -7.32 10.87
CA ASP A 145 16.67 -8.14 11.24
C ASP A 145 17.75 -7.37 12.04
N GLY A 146 17.46 -6.13 12.41
CA GLY A 146 18.40 -5.25 13.14
C GLY A 146 19.34 -4.43 12.24
N SER A 147 19.25 -4.59 10.92
CA SER A 147 20.04 -3.77 9.97
C SER A 147 19.56 -2.32 9.84
N LEU A 148 18.29 -2.08 10.17
CA LEU A 148 17.71 -0.75 10.24
C LEU A 148 17.59 -0.31 11.71
N ILE A 149 17.90 0.97 11.97
CA ILE A 149 17.67 1.57 13.28
C ILE A 149 16.17 1.65 13.52
N GLU A 150 15.71 1.19 14.65
CA GLU A 150 14.30 1.32 15.04
C GLU A 150 13.90 2.79 15.14
N GLY A 151 12.70 3.12 14.66
CA GLY A 151 12.16 4.46 14.82
C GLY A 151 11.81 4.75 16.29
N GLU A 152 11.95 6.00 16.71
CA GLU A 152 11.60 6.43 18.08
C GLU A 152 10.11 6.17 18.38
N LYS A 153 9.25 6.31 17.38
CA LYS A 153 7.80 6.11 17.47
C LYS A 153 7.24 5.63 16.12
N PRO A 154 6.12 4.91 16.15
CA PRO A 154 5.46 4.52 14.92
C PRO A 154 4.96 5.75 14.16
N LYS A 155 4.92 5.65 12.83
CA LYS A 155 4.45 6.73 11.94
C LYS A 155 3.03 7.13 12.27
N PHE A 156 2.17 6.17 12.52
CA PHE A 156 0.77 6.38 12.88
C PHE A 156 0.52 6.04 14.34
N VAL A 157 0.54 7.06 15.21
CA VAL A 157 0.11 6.89 16.60
C VAL A 157 -1.41 6.91 16.63
N PRO A 158 -2.08 5.85 17.09
CA PRO A 158 -3.53 5.84 17.23
C PRO A 158 -3.98 7.00 18.13
N PRO A 159 -4.92 7.85 17.67
CA PRO A 159 -5.46 8.91 18.54
C PRO A 159 -6.27 8.29 19.68
N THR A 160 -6.48 9.06 20.76
CA THR A 160 -7.37 8.61 21.83
C THR A 160 -8.79 8.36 21.32
N LYS A 161 -9.54 7.53 22.02
CA LYS A 161 -10.94 7.23 21.67
C LYS A 161 -11.80 8.48 21.66
N GLU A 162 -11.59 9.39 22.60
CA GLU A 162 -12.29 10.67 22.70
C GLU A 162 -12.03 11.54 21.46
N ASN A 163 -10.76 11.64 21.04
CA ASN A 163 -10.38 12.40 19.85
C ASN A 163 -10.99 11.78 18.58
N ARG A 164 -11.06 10.45 18.50
CA ARG A 164 -11.69 9.76 17.37
C ARG A 164 -13.19 9.98 17.34
N LEU A 165 -13.87 9.91 18.49
CA LEU A 165 -15.31 10.19 18.59
C LEU A 165 -15.63 11.63 18.22
N LYS A 166 -14.82 12.58 18.69
CA LYS A 166 -14.95 14.00 18.31
C LYS A 166 -14.80 14.17 16.80
N HIS A 167 -13.81 13.52 16.18
CA HIS A 167 -13.65 13.55 14.72
C HIS A 167 -14.92 13.12 13.99
N TRP A 168 -15.54 12.01 14.41
CA TRP A 168 -16.78 11.53 13.78
C TRP A 168 -17.95 12.47 14.00
N GLU A 169 -18.06 13.08 15.17
CA GLU A 169 -19.09 14.08 15.45
C GLU A 169 -18.92 15.31 14.54
N ASP A 170 -17.70 15.80 14.35
CA ASP A 170 -17.42 16.92 13.44
C ASP A 170 -17.75 16.53 11.98
N LYS A 171 -17.41 15.32 11.53
CA LYS A 171 -17.77 14.83 10.20
C LYS A 171 -19.27 14.64 10.00
N ARG A 172 -19.99 14.23 11.04
CA ARG A 172 -21.45 14.13 11.01
C ARG A 172 -22.08 15.50 10.78
N ARG A 173 -21.67 16.50 11.55
CA ARG A 173 -22.15 17.90 11.40
C ARG A 173 -21.84 18.46 10.01
N GLU A 174 -20.64 18.18 9.48
CA GLU A 174 -20.27 18.59 8.12
C GLU A 174 -21.23 17.97 7.09
N ALA A 175 -21.52 16.68 7.18
CA ALA A 175 -22.41 15.99 6.25
C ALA A 175 -23.87 16.50 6.38
N GLU A 176 -24.35 16.76 7.61
CA GLU A 176 -25.67 17.36 7.88
C GLU A 176 -25.79 18.75 7.24
N GLN A 177 -24.79 19.62 7.43
CA GLN A 177 -24.76 20.96 6.83
C GLN A 177 -24.76 20.96 5.30
N LEU A 178 -24.17 19.91 4.71
CA LEU A 178 -24.13 19.72 3.25
C LEU A 178 -25.36 18.99 2.71
N GLY A 179 -26.32 18.57 3.54
CA GLY A 179 -27.50 17.82 3.16
C GLY A 179 -27.20 16.41 2.60
N LYS A 180 -26.08 15.81 3.02
CA LYS A 180 -25.61 14.50 2.51
C LYS A 180 -26.07 13.34 3.40
N GLU A 181 -27.38 13.15 3.49
CA GLU A 181 -28.00 12.12 4.35
C GLU A 181 -27.50 10.69 4.06
N HIS A 182 -27.23 10.37 2.81
CA HIS A 182 -26.72 9.04 2.41
C HIS A 182 -25.33 8.74 2.99
N ILE A 183 -24.52 9.78 3.29
CA ILE A 183 -23.20 9.63 3.91
C ILE A 183 -23.30 9.54 5.44
N LEU A 184 -24.33 10.10 6.02
CA LEU A 184 -24.52 10.08 7.48
C LEU A 184 -24.51 8.67 8.04
N SER A 185 -25.13 7.70 7.36
CA SER A 185 -25.16 6.30 7.79
C SER A 185 -23.75 5.69 7.90
N HIS A 186 -22.86 6.02 6.97
CA HIS A 186 -21.47 5.59 7.02
C HIS A 186 -20.71 6.21 8.21
N ILE A 187 -20.92 7.50 8.48
CA ILE A 187 -20.27 8.21 9.59
C ILE A 187 -20.78 7.70 10.94
N ILE A 188 -22.09 7.53 11.10
CA ILE A 188 -22.71 6.98 12.33
C ILE A 188 -22.14 5.59 12.62
N LEU A 189 -22.03 4.74 11.61
CA LEU A 189 -21.44 3.41 11.73
C LEU A 189 -20.01 3.44 12.26
N GLN A 190 -19.18 4.38 11.78
CA GLN A 190 -17.82 4.57 12.31
C GLN A 190 -17.84 5.02 13.77
N GLN A 191 -18.77 5.91 14.14
CA GLN A 191 -18.92 6.39 15.51
C GLN A 191 -19.32 5.26 16.46
N GLU A 192 -20.29 4.43 16.08
CA GLU A 192 -20.74 3.27 16.83
C GLU A 192 -19.61 2.25 17.03
N ALA A 193 -18.90 1.89 15.96
CA ALA A 193 -17.74 0.99 16.04
C ALA A 193 -16.64 1.57 16.94
N THR A 194 -16.41 2.89 16.91
CA THR A 194 -15.42 3.54 17.77
C THR A 194 -15.76 3.38 19.26
N GLN A 195 -17.02 3.31 19.66
CA GLN A 195 -17.40 3.07 21.06
C GLN A 195 -16.89 1.70 21.57
N LEU A 196 -16.76 0.72 20.69
CA LEU A 196 -16.32 -0.63 21.02
C LEU A 196 -14.79 -0.77 21.12
N VAL A 197 -14.02 0.22 20.68
CA VAL A 197 -12.56 0.15 20.63
C VAL A 197 -11.95 0.05 22.02
N ASN A 198 -11.06 -0.92 22.20
CA ASN A 198 -10.07 -0.95 23.28
C ASN A 198 -8.73 -0.45 22.69
N ILE A 199 -8.38 0.79 22.97
CA ILE A 199 -7.20 1.45 22.37
C ILE A 199 -5.88 0.85 22.87
N ASP A 200 -5.83 0.33 24.11
CA ASP A 200 -4.61 -0.19 24.71
C ASP A 200 -4.06 -1.38 23.93
N GLN A 201 -4.93 -2.19 23.32
CA GLN A 201 -4.49 -3.30 22.49
C GLN A 201 -3.68 -2.85 21.28
N PHE A 202 -3.91 -1.64 20.75
CA PHE A 202 -3.17 -1.10 19.63
C PHE A 202 -1.77 -0.61 20.04
N TYR A 203 -1.66 0.08 21.18
CA TYR A 203 -0.37 0.56 21.68
C TYR A 203 0.61 -0.58 21.98
N ASN A 204 0.10 -1.75 22.35
CA ASN A 204 0.89 -2.94 22.65
C ASN A 204 1.23 -3.79 21.42
N SER A 205 0.78 -3.41 20.22
CA SER A 205 1.09 -4.13 18.99
C SER A 205 2.56 -3.97 18.60
N LYS A 206 3.11 -5.01 17.95
CA LYS A 206 4.50 -5.03 17.48
C LYS A 206 4.76 -3.89 16.50
N LYS A 207 5.81 -3.13 16.74
CA LYS A 207 6.31 -2.08 15.86
C LYS A 207 7.51 -2.59 15.09
N GLY A 208 7.74 -2.03 13.91
CA GLY A 208 8.86 -2.39 13.06
C GLY A 208 8.82 -1.65 11.74
N TRP A 209 9.78 -1.93 10.89
CA TRP A 209 9.80 -1.43 9.51
C TRP A 209 8.79 -2.22 8.67
N VAL A 210 7.92 -1.52 7.98
CA VAL A 210 6.79 -2.05 7.22
C VAL A 210 6.63 -1.34 5.88
N HIS A 211 5.93 -1.98 4.95
CA HIS A 211 5.73 -1.45 3.60
C HIS A 211 4.70 -0.32 3.54
N ARG A 212 3.62 -0.42 4.32
CA ARG A 212 2.52 0.56 4.48
C ARG A 212 1.66 0.81 3.25
N ASP A 213 1.77 0.00 2.22
CA ASP A 213 0.94 0.11 1.00
C ASP A 213 0.62 -1.27 0.41
N LEU A 214 0.34 -2.28 1.26
CA LEU A 214 0.11 -3.68 0.87
C LEU A 214 -1.33 -3.95 0.46
N TRP A 215 -1.82 -3.28 -0.55
CA TRP A 215 -3.13 -3.55 -1.13
C TRP A 215 -3.00 -4.32 -2.46
N VAL A 216 -4.08 -5.00 -2.86
CA VAL A 216 -4.06 -6.02 -3.92
C VAL A 216 -3.44 -5.54 -5.25
N ASP A 217 -3.56 -4.25 -5.58
CA ASP A 217 -3.00 -3.71 -6.82
C ASP A 217 -1.47 -3.53 -6.78
N ASN A 218 -0.85 -3.73 -5.62
CA ASN A 218 0.60 -3.74 -5.45
C ASN A 218 1.19 -5.15 -5.45
N PHE A 219 0.42 -6.17 -5.86
CA PHE A 219 0.88 -7.54 -5.99
C PHE A 219 0.74 -8.07 -7.40
N LEU A 220 1.81 -8.66 -7.93
CA LEU A 220 1.76 -9.42 -9.16
C LEU A 220 1.84 -10.90 -8.83
N PHE A 221 1.10 -11.71 -9.59
CA PHE A 221 1.05 -13.16 -9.45
C PHE A 221 1.38 -13.85 -10.76
N HIS A 222 2.10 -14.95 -10.67
CA HIS A 222 2.39 -15.85 -11.78
C HIS A 222 2.42 -17.30 -11.29
N ASN A 223 1.68 -18.20 -11.94
CA ASN A 223 1.60 -19.62 -11.59
C ASN A 223 1.29 -19.88 -10.10
N ASP A 224 0.22 -19.26 -9.56
CA ASP A 224 -0.20 -19.36 -8.16
C ASP A 224 0.80 -18.77 -7.13
N GLU A 225 1.84 -18.07 -7.55
CA GLU A 225 2.83 -17.46 -6.66
C GLU A 225 2.93 -15.96 -6.85
N VAL A 226 3.32 -15.25 -5.78
CA VAL A 226 3.66 -13.83 -5.85
C VAL A 226 4.93 -13.67 -6.69
N SER A 227 4.80 -13.00 -7.84
CA SER A 227 5.95 -12.67 -8.69
C SER A 227 6.56 -11.32 -8.33
N ALA A 228 5.78 -10.38 -7.75
CA ALA A 228 6.33 -9.15 -7.20
C ALA A 228 5.41 -8.48 -6.17
N ILE A 229 6.04 -7.91 -5.13
CA ILE A 229 5.50 -6.83 -4.29
C ILE A 229 6.01 -5.50 -4.85
N LEU A 230 5.12 -4.53 -5.08
CA LEU A 230 5.38 -3.27 -5.78
C LEU A 230 5.22 -2.07 -4.83
N ASP A 231 5.83 -0.95 -5.22
CA ASP A 231 5.59 0.41 -4.68
C ASP A 231 5.98 0.61 -3.21
N PHE A 232 7.28 0.48 -2.92
CA PHE A 232 7.87 0.64 -1.58
C PHE A 232 7.97 2.10 -1.08
N ASP A 233 7.48 3.09 -1.84
CA ASP A 233 7.65 4.52 -1.54
C ASP A 233 7.15 4.94 -0.15
N ARG A 234 6.25 4.17 0.45
CA ARG A 234 5.64 4.48 1.75
C ARG A 234 6.26 3.74 2.93
N MET A 235 7.30 2.94 2.69
CA MET A 235 7.95 2.19 3.76
C MET A 235 8.37 3.13 4.90
N ASP A 236 8.03 2.75 6.13
CA ASP A 236 8.32 3.54 7.33
C ASP A 236 8.33 2.62 8.57
N TYR A 237 8.72 3.14 9.73
CA TYR A 237 8.59 2.46 11.00
C TYR A 237 7.17 2.63 11.54
N ASP A 238 6.42 1.53 11.69
CA ASP A 238 5.01 1.56 12.06
C ASP A 238 4.57 0.24 12.71
N TYR A 239 3.30 0.03 12.92
CA TYR A 239 2.78 -1.23 13.42
C TYR A 239 2.74 -2.29 12.31
N VAL A 240 3.40 -3.43 12.55
CA VAL A 240 3.47 -4.56 11.60
C VAL A 240 2.08 -5.08 11.21
N GLU A 241 1.14 -5.01 12.12
CA GLU A 241 -0.24 -5.44 11.91
C GLU A 241 -1.01 -4.59 10.90
N LEU A 242 -0.61 -3.33 10.64
CA LEU A 242 -1.22 -2.51 9.58
C LEU A 242 -1.02 -3.11 8.19
N ASP A 243 0.19 -3.61 7.90
CA ASP A 243 0.47 -4.30 6.64
C ASP A 243 -0.34 -5.60 6.51
N ILE A 244 -0.40 -6.39 7.59
CA ILE A 244 -1.15 -7.65 7.63
C ILE A 244 -2.65 -7.39 7.40
N GLY A 245 -3.22 -6.45 8.14
CA GLY A 245 -4.62 -6.07 8.02
C GLY A 245 -4.96 -5.56 6.62
N ARG A 246 -4.09 -4.71 6.04
CA ARG A 246 -4.28 -4.15 4.70
C ARG A 246 -4.24 -5.24 3.62
N ALA A 247 -3.25 -6.13 3.66
CA ALA A 247 -3.14 -7.23 2.71
C ALA A 247 -4.35 -8.18 2.79
N VAL A 248 -4.75 -8.57 4.01
CA VAL A 248 -5.88 -9.49 4.21
C VAL A 248 -7.20 -8.87 3.74
N ILE A 249 -7.53 -7.66 4.17
CA ILE A 249 -8.79 -7.01 3.78
C ILE A 249 -8.83 -6.77 2.28
N SER A 250 -7.77 -6.28 1.69
CA SER A 250 -7.71 -5.99 0.26
C SER A 250 -7.81 -7.25 -0.62
N CYS A 251 -7.32 -8.39 -0.14
CA CYS A 251 -7.25 -9.63 -0.91
C CYS A 251 -8.40 -10.61 -0.62
N ALA A 252 -8.94 -10.62 0.61
CA ALA A 252 -9.91 -11.63 1.04
C ALA A 252 -11.33 -11.09 1.23
N LEU A 253 -11.54 -9.76 1.24
CA LEU A 253 -12.88 -9.15 1.30
C LEU A 253 -13.39 -8.86 -0.10
N HIS A 254 -14.57 -9.39 -0.45
CA HIS A 254 -15.24 -9.14 -1.71
C HIS A 254 -16.75 -9.16 -1.56
N ASP A 255 -17.44 -8.20 -2.16
CA ASP A 255 -18.90 -8.06 -2.13
C ASP A 255 -19.50 -8.20 -0.71
N GLY A 256 -18.84 -7.58 0.27
CA GLY A 256 -19.29 -7.60 1.66
C GLY A 256 -19.08 -8.94 2.39
N VAL A 257 -18.32 -9.87 1.81
CA VAL A 257 -18.01 -11.18 2.41
C VAL A 257 -16.51 -11.32 2.61
N LEU A 258 -16.06 -11.52 3.86
CA LEU A 258 -14.67 -11.90 4.16
C LEU A 258 -14.53 -13.41 4.03
N ASN A 259 -13.67 -13.85 3.11
CA ASN A 259 -13.40 -15.28 2.91
C ASN A 259 -12.41 -15.78 3.98
N LYS A 260 -12.92 -16.47 5.01
CA LYS A 260 -12.15 -16.99 6.13
C LYS A 260 -11.06 -17.99 5.71
N SER A 261 -11.30 -18.80 4.67
CA SER A 261 -10.32 -19.75 4.13
C SER A 261 -9.10 -19.01 3.56
N LEU A 262 -9.32 -17.91 2.84
CA LEU A 262 -8.22 -17.06 2.34
C LEU A 262 -7.45 -16.40 3.47
N VAL A 263 -8.14 -15.94 4.54
CA VAL A 263 -7.46 -15.38 5.73
C VAL A 263 -6.58 -16.44 6.38
N ALA A 264 -7.10 -17.66 6.58
CA ALA A 264 -6.35 -18.78 7.14
C ALA A 264 -5.12 -19.13 6.29
N SER A 265 -5.27 -19.18 4.96
CA SER A 265 -4.18 -19.48 4.03
C SER A 265 -3.09 -18.39 4.06
N PHE A 266 -3.48 -17.10 4.12
CA PHE A 266 -2.53 -16.00 4.31
C PHE A 266 -1.71 -16.16 5.59
N LEU A 267 -2.38 -16.39 6.72
CA LEU A 267 -1.72 -16.55 8.01
C LEU A 267 -0.81 -17.77 8.05
N ALA A 268 -1.22 -18.89 7.44
CA ALA A 268 -0.36 -20.08 7.29
C ALA A 268 0.91 -19.76 6.52
N GLY A 269 0.79 -19.00 5.41
CA GLY A 269 1.94 -18.53 4.65
C GLY A 269 2.86 -17.61 5.47
N TYR A 270 2.30 -16.64 6.18
CA TYR A 270 3.04 -15.69 7.01
C TYR A 270 3.79 -16.40 8.14
N ARG A 271 3.11 -17.33 8.85
CA ARG A 271 3.68 -18.14 9.92
C ARG A 271 4.83 -19.06 9.49
N ASN A 272 4.98 -19.28 8.19
CA ASN A 272 6.15 -19.99 7.65
C ASN A 272 7.48 -19.29 7.97
N LYS A 273 7.44 -17.98 8.23
CA LYS A 273 8.63 -17.14 8.49
C LYS A 273 8.60 -16.42 9.83
N LEU A 274 7.48 -15.84 10.18
CA LEU A 274 7.33 -15.07 11.40
C LEU A 274 6.15 -15.58 12.20
N ASP A 275 6.37 -15.78 13.49
CA ASP A 275 5.29 -16.14 14.38
C ASP A 275 4.32 -14.95 14.53
N ILE A 276 3.05 -15.27 14.43
CA ILE A 276 1.94 -14.34 14.69
C ILE A 276 0.93 -15.05 15.60
N PRO A 277 0.66 -14.52 16.81
CA PRO A 277 -0.25 -15.15 17.74
C PRO A 277 -1.65 -15.34 17.17
N VAL A 278 -2.31 -16.42 17.54
CA VAL A 278 -3.71 -16.68 17.22
C VAL A 278 -4.56 -15.50 17.68
N GLY A 279 -5.51 -15.07 16.85
CA GLY A 279 -6.37 -13.92 17.10
C GLY A 279 -5.76 -12.55 16.79
N SER A 280 -4.45 -12.44 16.50
CA SER A 280 -3.84 -11.16 16.14
C SER A 280 -4.42 -10.55 14.87
N ILE A 281 -4.95 -11.36 13.97
CA ILE A 281 -5.59 -10.88 12.75
C ILE A 281 -6.81 -10.00 13.04
N VAL A 282 -7.54 -10.29 14.11
CA VAL A 282 -8.67 -9.44 14.53
C VAL A 282 -8.17 -8.04 14.88
N ARG A 283 -7.12 -7.95 15.69
CA ARG A 283 -6.50 -6.69 16.07
C ARG A 283 -5.91 -5.95 14.87
N ALA A 284 -5.27 -6.68 13.93
CA ALA A 284 -4.72 -6.13 12.69
C ALA A 284 -5.81 -5.45 11.84
N ILE A 285 -6.96 -6.10 11.65
CA ILE A 285 -8.10 -5.54 10.91
C ILE A 285 -8.71 -4.35 11.65
N GLN A 286 -8.88 -4.47 12.97
CA GLN A 286 -9.43 -3.40 13.81
C GLN A 286 -8.52 -2.17 13.83
N MET A 287 -7.20 -2.36 13.94
CA MET A 287 -6.21 -1.28 13.89
C MET A 287 -6.19 -0.61 12.52
N LEU A 288 -6.16 -1.39 11.43
CA LEU A 288 -6.24 -0.84 10.07
C LEU A 288 -7.44 0.10 9.92
N TRP A 289 -8.63 -0.37 10.31
CA TRP A 289 -9.84 0.43 10.26
C TRP A 289 -9.73 1.70 11.12
N TYR A 290 -9.26 1.56 12.37
CA TYR A 290 -9.13 2.68 13.28
C TYR A 290 -8.20 3.78 12.74
N MET A 291 -7.16 3.39 12.02
CA MET A 291 -6.19 4.32 11.44
C MET A 291 -6.65 4.90 10.11
N GLU A 292 -7.20 4.10 9.20
CA GLU A 292 -7.46 4.51 7.83
C GLU A 292 -8.87 5.01 7.56
N SER A 293 -9.86 4.67 8.39
CA SER A 293 -11.26 5.03 8.14
C SER A 293 -11.47 6.53 7.94
N THR A 294 -10.72 7.38 8.64
CA THR A 294 -10.82 8.84 8.52
C THR A 294 -10.31 9.40 7.19
N TRP A 295 -9.56 8.63 6.42
CA TRP A 295 -9.10 9.04 5.09
C TRP A 295 -10.16 8.80 4.02
N TRP A 296 -11.00 7.80 4.24
CA TRP A 296 -11.93 7.31 3.24
C TRP A 296 -13.39 7.66 3.53
N ILE A 297 -13.75 7.83 4.81
CA ILE A 297 -15.12 8.16 5.23
C ILE A 297 -15.19 9.65 5.59
N HIS A 298 -15.74 10.46 4.70
CA HIS A 298 -15.92 11.90 4.88
C HIS A 298 -17.04 12.43 3.96
N ALA A 299 -17.48 13.66 4.15
CA ALA A 299 -18.63 14.24 3.47
C ALA A 299 -18.58 14.22 1.93
N ASN A 300 -17.39 14.12 1.32
CA ASN A 300 -17.23 14.07 -0.14
C ASN A 300 -16.82 12.69 -0.68
N MET A 301 -16.99 11.62 0.12
CA MET A 301 -16.61 10.26 -0.30
C MET A 301 -17.41 9.75 -1.52
N ASP A 302 -18.59 10.29 -1.78
CA ASP A 302 -19.41 10.03 -2.95
C ASP A 302 -18.78 10.49 -4.28
N GLN A 303 -17.78 11.36 -4.21
CA GLN A 303 -17.01 11.82 -5.37
C GLN A 303 -15.77 10.97 -5.63
N HIS A 304 -15.52 9.96 -4.81
CA HIS A 304 -14.39 9.08 -4.99
C HIS A 304 -14.58 8.17 -6.20
N SER A 305 -13.51 8.03 -7.00
CA SER A 305 -13.37 6.97 -7.99
C SER A 305 -12.77 5.71 -7.36
N VAL A 306 -12.73 4.61 -8.08
CA VAL A 306 -11.98 3.41 -7.68
C VAL A 306 -10.48 3.72 -7.78
N PRO A 307 -9.62 3.36 -6.82
CA PRO A 307 -9.84 2.49 -5.66
C PRO A 307 -10.36 3.16 -4.38
N PRO A 308 -10.34 4.50 -4.17
CA PRO A 308 -10.80 5.10 -2.92
C PRO A 308 -12.24 4.75 -2.51
N SER A 309 -13.16 4.59 -3.46
CA SER A 309 -14.53 4.14 -3.15
C SER A 309 -14.52 2.74 -2.51
N ARG A 310 -13.70 1.82 -3.03
CA ARG A 310 -13.51 0.49 -2.45
C ARG A 310 -12.96 0.57 -1.01
N PHE A 311 -11.98 1.43 -0.76
CA PHE A 311 -11.45 1.59 0.60
C PHE A 311 -12.51 2.11 1.57
N ALA A 312 -13.41 3.00 1.13
CA ALA A 312 -14.55 3.42 1.92
C ALA A 312 -15.51 2.26 2.24
N ASP A 313 -15.77 1.38 1.26
CA ASP A 313 -16.59 0.18 1.45
C ASP A 313 -15.92 -0.79 2.43
N GLU A 314 -14.61 -1.03 2.31
CA GLU A 314 -13.84 -1.85 3.23
C GLU A 314 -13.92 -1.31 4.68
N MET A 315 -13.75 0.00 4.88
CA MET A 315 -13.87 0.64 6.19
C MET A 315 -15.28 0.54 6.77
N SER A 316 -16.29 0.71 5.93
CA SER A 316 -17.69 0.55 6.33
C SER A 316 -17.99 -0.90 6.71
N TRP A 317 -17.45 -1.87 5.94
CA TRP A 317 -17.61 -3.28 6.26
C TRP A 317 -16.98 -3.65 7.60
N ILE A 318 -15.74 -3.16 7.87
CA ILE A 318 -15.05 -3.45 9.14
C ILE A 318 -15.82 -2.83 10.30
N ALA A 319 -16.27 -1.58 10.18
CA ALA A 319 -17.06 -0.92 11.22
C ALA A 319 -18.33 -1.70 11.54
N LYS A 320 -19.09 -2.13 10.51
CA LYS A 320 -20.32 -2.93 10.67
C LYS A 320 -20.07 -4.26 11.39
N ASN A 321 -18.91 -4.85 11.18
CA ASN A 321 -18.56 -6.18 11.72
C ASN A 321 -17.65 -6.09 12.95
N TYR A 322 -17.30 -4.88 13.43
CA TYR A 322 -16.29 -4.68 14.48
C TYR A 322 -16.49 -5.56 15.71
N GLY A 323 -17.71 -5.60 16.24
CA GLY A 323 -18.03 -6.36 17.43
C GLY A 323 -18.08 -7.89 17.23
N VAL A 324 -18.17 -8.36 15.97
CA VAL A 324 -18.27 -9.79 15.66
C VAL A 324 -16.98 -10.39 15.07
N LEU A 325 -16.00 -9.54 14.69
CA LEU A 325 -14.71 -9.99 14.13
C LEU A 325 -14.01 -11.02 15.01
N GLN A 326 -14.06 -10.82 16.35
CA GLN A 326 -13.48 -11.77 17.30
C GLN A 326 -14.11 -13.17 17.15
N LYS A 327 -15.45 -13.25 17.04
CA LYS A 327 -16.14 -14.53 16.85
C LYS A 327 -15.86 -15.15 15.48
N MET A 328 -15.65 -14.32 14.45
CA MET A 328 -15.39 -14.78 13.10
C MET A 328 -13.99 -15.36 12.89
N LEU A 329 -12.97 -14.82 13.58
CA LEU A 329 -11.56 -15.03 13.24
C LEU A 329 -10.67 -15.41 14.44
N ALA A 330 -11.22 -15.57 15.67
CA ALA A 330 -10.42 -15.79 16.88
C ALA A 330 -9.63 -17.10 16.89
N ASP A 331 -10.01 -18.05 16.07
CA ASP A 331 -9.36 -19.35 15.90
C ASP A 331 -8.21 -19.35 14.86
N LEU A 332 -7.93 -18.21 14.22
CA LEU A 332 -6.90 -18.05 13.18
C LEU A 332 -5.59 -17.43 13.66
#